data_08e56ea45b511b1c4c83f8e57d3df29f
#
_entry.id   08e56ea45b511b1c4c83f8e57d3df29f
#
_cell.length_a   1.000
_cell.length_b   1.000
_cell.length_c   1.000
_cell.angle_alpha   90.00
_cell.angle_beta   90.00
_cell.angle_gamma   90.00
#
_symmetry.space_group_name_H-M   'P 1'
#
loop_
_entity.id
_entity.type
_entity.pdbx_description
1 polymer ?
#
loop_
_entity_poly.entity_id
_entity_poly.type
_entity_poly.pdbx_seq_one_letter_code
_entity_poly.pdbx_strand_id
1 'polypeptide(L)'
;MASSKWEMGIILVTQIGVGILGNSFLLCLYNFTLLTGHKVRPTDLILDQLVLANTLMLFSKGIPHAMAIFGSRIFLNEAGCKFLFYLQRVSRGICLSMTSLLSGFQAIRVCPHFSRWLELRMRSSTCIAFCCCFCWVLNLLINISIPFYMTSPTHIENLSVRINYGYCFTLNPNRNIRFVYPSLFFTADFICLSLMVWASGSTVVFLLRH
;
A
#
# COMPACT_ATOMS: atom_id res chain seq x y z
N MET A 1 -4.11 25.62 21.41
CA MET A 1 -4.14 25.17 20.00
C MET A 1 -2.76 24.89 19.41
N ALA A 2 -1.73 25.67 19.63
CA ALA A 2 -0.38 25.44 19.10
C ALA A 2 0.26 24.15 19.71
N SER A 3 0.16 23.94 21.03
CA SER A 3 0.70 22.77 21.73
C SER A 3 0.21 21.44 21.14
N SER A 4 -1.09 21.30 20.91
CA SER A 4 -1.70 20.10 20.36
C SER A 4 -1.20 19.73 18.94
N LYS A 5 -0.87 20.72 18.11
CA LYS A 5 -0.30 20.47 16.77
C LYS A 5 1.14 19.93 16.85
N TRP A 6 1.93 20.45 17.77
CA TRP A 6 3.30 19.98 17.98
C TRP A 6 3.34 18.57 18.54
N GLU A 7 2.47 18.24 19.50
CA GLU A 7 2.34 16.90 20.06
C GLU A 7 1.95 15.88 18.97
N MET A 8 0.93 16.19 18.16
CA MET A 8 0.56 15.35 17.02
C MET A 8 1.70 15.22 15.99
N GLY A 9 2.44 16.29 15.74
CA GLY A 9 3.59 16.27 14.83
C GLY A 9 4.69 15.34 15.33
N ILE A 10 5.05 15.40 16.60
CA ILE A 10 6.07 14.54 17.22
C ILE A 10 5.64 13.08 17.17
N ILE A 11 4.39 12.76 17.53
CA ILE A 11 3.86 11.39 17.46
C ILE A 11 3.95 10.86 16.03
N LEU A 12 3.56 11.65 15.05
CA LEU A 12 3.60 11.25 13.65
C LEU A 12 5.03 10.98 13.18
N VAL A 13 5.99 11.87 13.50
CA VAL A 13 7.40 11.69 13.10
C VAL A 13 8.01 10.46 13.76
N THR A 14 7.72 10.22 15.04
CA THR A 14 8.17 9.00 15.74
C THR A 14 7.61 7.74 15.08
N GLN A 15 6.32 7.72 14.76
CA GLN A 15 5.70 6.59 14.07
C GLN A 15 6.30 6.34 12.68
N ILE A 16 6.55 7.40 11.91
CA ILE A 16 7.20 7.30 10.60
C ILE A 16 8.63 6.78 10.75
N GLY A 17 9.39 7.33 11.69
CA GLY A 17 10.78 6.94 11.94
C GLY A 17 10.90 5.47 12.34
N VAL A 18 10.12 5.04 13.32
CA VAL A 18 10.06 3.63 13.74
C VAL A 18 9.59 2.72 12.60
N GLY A 19 8.59 3.16 11.85
CA GLY A 19 8.08 2.43 10.69
C GLY A 19 9.14 2.25 9.60
N ILE A 20 9.85 3.31 9.24
CA ILE A 20 10.93 3.25 8.23
C ILE A 20 12.06 2.33 8.72
N LEU A 21 12.54 2.50 9.95
CA LEU A 21 13.61 1.69 10.51
C LEU A 21 13.23 0.20 10.57
N GLY A 22 12.05 -0.12 11.10
CA GLY A 22 11.57 -1.49 11.22
C GLY A 22 11.38 -2.16 9.87
N ASN A 23 10.72 -1.49 8.92
CA ASN A 23 10.53 -2.04 7.58
C ASN A 23 11.85 -2.17 6.82
N SER A 24 12.76 -1.19 6.91
CA SER A 24 14.08 -1.27 6.26
C SER A 24 14.92 -2.42 6.82
N PHE A 25 14.88 -2.63 8.13
CA PHE A 25 15.57 -3.75 8.77
C PHE A 25 15.04 -5.10 8.28
N LEU A 26 13.71 -5.28 8.24
CA LEU A 26 13.08 -6.50 7.72
C LEU A 26 13.41 -6.71 6.24
N LEU A 27 13.36 -5.65 5.43
CA LEU A 27 13.72 -5.72 4.01
C LEU A 27 15.17 -6.18 3.82
N CYS A 28 16.10 -5.67 4.62
CA CYS A 28 17.50 -6.11 4.61
C CYS A 28 17.64 -7.59 4.99
N LEU A 29 16.92 -8.04 6.02
CA LEU A 29 16.94 -9.44 6.45
C LEU A 29 16.41 -10.38 5.36
N TYR A 30 15.28 -10.07 4.76
CA TYR A 30 14.71 -10.91 3.69
C TYR A 30 15.61 -10.96 2.46
N ASN A 31 16.14 -9.81 2.02
CA ASN A 31 17.06 -9.76 0.90
C ASN A 31 18.39 -10.48 1.19
N PHE A 32 18.91 -10.37 2.40
CA PHE A 32 20.09 -11.14 2.82
C PHE A 32 19.84 -12.64 2.75
N THR A 33 18.68 -13.11 3.23
CA THR A 33 18.27 -14.52 3.16
C THR A 33 18.16 -15.01 1.71
N LEU A 34 17.62 -14.17 0.81
CA LEU A 34 17.57 -14.45 -0.63
C LEU A 34 18.97 -14.60 -1.24
N LEU A 35 19.88 -13.67 -0.93
CA LEU A 35 21.23 -13.64 -1.49
C LEU A 35 22.11 -14.78 -0.97
N THR A 36 21.91 -15.25 0.26
CA THR A 36 22.65 -16.38 0.86
C THR A 36 22.20 -17.75 0.38
N GLY A 37 21.24 -17.81 -0.55
CA GLY A 37 20.78 -19.06 -1.17
C GLY A 37 19.95 -19.96 -0.24
N HIS A 38 19.49 -19.45 0.90
CA HIS A 38 18.58 -20.18 1.75
C HIS A 38 17.22 -20.38 1.07
N LYS A 39 16.58 -21.52 1.34
CA LYS A 39 15.28 -21.86 0.78
C LYS A 39 14.21 -20.86 1.26
N VAL A 40 13.80 -19.95 0.37
CA VAL A 40 12.81 -18.92 0.68
C VAL A 40 11.44 -19.56 0.83
N ARG A 41 10.78 -19.27 1.95
CA ARG A 41 9.40 -19.70 2.20
C ARG A 41 8.44 -18.81 1.40
N PRO A 42 7.31 -19.32 0.90
CA PRO A 42 6.30 -18.51 0.23
C PRO A 42 5.81 -17.31 1.05
N THR A 43 5.72 -17.47 2.38
CA THR A 43 5.37 -16.39 3.31
C THR A 43 6.39 -15.25 3.31
N ASP A 44 7.68 -15.59 3.23
CA ASP A 44 8.76 -14.60 3.30
C ASP A 44 8.74 -13.71 2.04
N LEU A 45 8.39 -14.28 0.88
CA LEU A 45 8.17 -13.52 -0.35
C LEU A 45 7.03 -12.50 -0.22
N ILE A 46 5.89 -12.91 0.34
CA ILE A 46 4.74 -12.00 0.52
C ILE A 46 5.12 -10.90 1.52
N LEU A 47 5.78 -11.26 2.62
CA LEU A 47 6.19 -10.31 3.65
C LEU A 47 7.22 -9.31 3.13
N ASP A 48 8.18 -9.73 2.31
CA ASP A 48 9.16 -8.85 1.68
C ASP A 48 8.46 -7.78 0.82
N GLN A 49 7.51 -8.19 -0.03
CA GLN A 49 6.74 -7.27 -0.86
C GLN A 49 5.84 -6.33 -0.03
N LEU A 50 5.26 -6.82 1.07
CA LEU A 50 4.46 -6.02 1.99
C LEU A 50 5.32 -4.96 2.69
N VAL A 51 6.49 -5.34 3.18
CA VAL A 51 7.45 -4.44 3.84
C VAL A 51 7.95 -3.37 2.87
N LEU A 52 8.25 -3.75 1.63
CA LEU A 52 8.60 -2.80 0.56
C LEU A 52 7.48 -1.79 0.32
N ALA A 53 6.25 -2.25 0.16
CA ALA A 53 5.10 -1.38 -0.07
C ALA A 53 4.83 -0.44 1.13
N ASN A 54 4.98 -0.93 2.37
CA ASN A 54 4.87 -0.11 3.58
C ASN A 54 5.93 0.98 3.62
N THR A 55 7.18 0.66 3.28
CA THR A 55 8.27 1.62 3.20
C THR A 55 7.96 2.72 2.17
N LEU A 56 7.55 2.34 0.97
CA LEU A 56 7.16 3.29 -0.08
C LEU A 56 5.99 4.19 0.34
N MET A 57 5.02 3.64 1.07
CA MET A 57 3.89 4.40 1.61
C MET A 57 4.33 5.41 2.67
N LEU A 58 5.25 5.04 3.57
CA LEU A 58 5.79 5.94 4.58
C LEU A 58 6.58 7.08 3.95
N PHE A 59 7.37 6.81 2.91
CA PHE A 59 8.08 7.86 2.18
C PHE A 59 7.12 8.77 1.40
N SER A 60 6.18 8.23 0.67
CA SER A 60 5.33 9.01 -0.24
C SER A 60 4.25 9.81 0.47
N LYS A 61 3.73 9.34 1.60
CA LYS A 61 2.68 10.00 2.39
C LYS A 61 3.20 10.54 3.71
N GLY A 62 3.94 9.73 4.46
CA GLY A 62 4.35 10.05 5.82
C GLY A 62 5.23 11.28 5.89
N ILE A 63 6.31 11.32 5.11
CA ILE A 63 7.26 12.44 5.12
C ILE A 63 6.61 13.76 4.68
N PRO A 64 5.91 13.86 3.53
CA PRO A 64 5.26 15.10 3.15
C PRO A 64 4.21 15.58 4.16
N HIS A 65 3.48 14.66 4.77
CA HIS A 65 2.48 15.00 5.78
C HIS A 65 3.12 15.52 7.08
N ALA A 66 4.19 14.90 7.55
CA ALA A 66 4.95 15.38 8.70
C ALA A 66 5.50 16.79 8.46
N MET A 67 6.12 17.04 7.31
CA MET A 67 6.66 18.35 6.96
C MET A 67 5.56 19.42 6.89
N ALA A 68 4.38 19.09 6.37
CA ALA A 68 3.24 20.01 6.32
C ALA A 68 2.74 20.41 7.73
N ILE A 69 2.76 19.51 8.71
CA ILE A 69 2.37 19.80 10.10
C ILE A 69 3.35 20.80 10.75
N PHE A 70 4.66 20.65 10.48
CA PHE A 70 5.68 21.56 10.98
C PHE A 70 5.79 22.89 10.21
N GLY A 71 4.86 23.15 9.26
CA GLY A 71 4.81 24.38 8.50
C GLY A 71 5.90 24.51 7.43
N SER A 72 6.66 23.46 7.20
CA SER A 72 7.62 23.41 6.09
C SER A 72 6.87 23.35 4.76
N ARG A 73 6.99 24.41 3.97
CA ARG A 73 6.44 24.42 2.60
C ARG A 73 7.36 23.62 1.69
N ILE A 74 6.98 22.39 1.40
CA ILE A 74 7.64 21.64 0.33
C ILE A 74 7.06 22.14 -0.99
N PHE A 75 7.86 22.88 -1.72
CA PHE A 75 7.53 23.23 -3.11
C PHE A 75 7.92 22.04 -4.00
N LEU A 76 7.01 21.09 -4.13
CA LEU A 76 7.16 20.06 -5.12
C LEU A 76 6.84 20.63 -6.50
N ASN A 77 7.72 20.33 -7.46
CA ASN A 77 7.40 20.59 -8.86
C ASN A 77 6.25 19.68 -9.32
N GLU A 78 5.69 19.93 -10.49
CA GLU A 78 4.56 19.18 -11.02
C GLU A 78 4.86 17.67 -11.12
N ALA A 79 6.04 17.31 -11.60
CA ALA A 79 6.47 15.91 -11.69
C ALA A 79 6.55 15.24 -10.32
N GLY A 80 7.08 15.94 -9.31
CA GLY A 80 7.15 15.44 -7.92
C GLY A 80 5.78 15.20 -7.31
N CYS A 81 4.82 16.11 -7.52
CA CYS A 81 3.43 15.93 -7.09
C CYS A 81 2.79 14.69 -7.72
N LYS A 82 2.88 14.55 -9.04
CA LYS A 82 2.35 13.43 -9.80
C LYS A 82 2.95 12.11 -9.33
N PHE A 83 4.28 12.06 -9.17
CA PHE A 83 5.00 10.88 -8.74
C PHE A 83 4.63 10.45 -7.31
N LEU A 84 4.63 11.39 -6.35
CA LEU A 84 4.32 11.06 -4.96
C LEU A 84 2.90 10.53 -4.78
N PHE A 85 1.91 11.16 -5.41
CA PHE A 85 0.53 10.69 -5.33
C PHE A 85 0.33 9.34 -6.01
N TYR A 86 0.96 9.13 -7.16
CA TYR A 86 0.95 7.84 -7.84
C TYR A 86 1.56 6.75 -6.95
N LEU A 87 2.77 7.00 -6.43
CA LEU A 87 3.48 6.07 -5.55
C LEU A 87 2.68 5.74 -4.30
N GLN A 88 2.09 6.75 -3.65
CA GLN A 88 1.24 6.58 -2.48
C GLN A 88 0.04 5.66 -2.76
N ARG A 89 -0.62 5.83 -3.89
CA ARG A 89 -1.80 5.03 -4.25
C ARG A 89 -1.43 3.61 -4.60
N VAL A 90 -0.39 3.42 -5.40
CA VAL A 90 0.13 2.09 -5.75
C VAL A 90 0.55 1.33 -4.50
N SER A 91 1.36 1.96 -3.64
CA SER A 91 1.84 1.33 -2.40
C SER A 91 0.69 0.90 -1.48
N ARG A 92 -0.34 1.74 -1.33
CA ARG A 92 -1.53 1.39 -0.54
C ARG A 92 -2.25 0.16 -1.11
N GLY A 93 -2.48 0.13 -2.42
CA GLY A 93 -3.15 -0.99 -3.07
C GLY A 93 -2.34 -2.28 -2.92
N ILE A 94 -1.01 -2.21 -3.01
CA ILE A 94 -0.14 -3.36 -2.80
C ILE A 94 -0.17 -3.83 -1.35
N CYS A 95 -0.13 -2.93 -0.36
CA CYS A 95 -0.27 -3.31 1.05
C CYS A 95 -1.55 -4.13 1.29
N LEU A 96 -2.69 -3.67 0.78
CA LEU A 96 -3.96 -4.38 0.90
C LEU A 96 -3.94 -5.72 0.17
N SER A 97 -3.43 -5.76 -1.07
CA SER A 97 -3.35 -7.00 -1.86
C SER A 97 -2.43 -8.04 -1.21
N MET A 98 -1.25 -7.63 -0.71
CA MET A 98 -0.31 -8.53 -0.05
C MET A 98 -0.84 -9.04 1.29
N THR A 99 -1.50 -8.19 2.08
CA THR A 99 -2.13 -8.62 3.34
C THR A 99 -3.27 -9.60 3.07
N SER A 100 -4.08 -9.36 2.04
CA SER A 100 -5.14 -10.27 1.61
C SER A 100 -4.57 -11.62 1.14
N LEU A 101 -3.51 -11.59 0.33
CA LEU A 101 -2.81 -12.79 -0.14
C LEU A 101 -2.21 -13.59 1.03
N LEU A 102 -1.60 -12.92 2.01
CA LEU A 102 -1.04 -13.54 3.22
C LEU A 102 -2.14 -14.21 4.04
N SER A 103 -3.26 -13.53 4.29
CA SER A 103 -4.40 -14.06 5.03
C SER A 103 -5.00 -15.28 4.32
N GLY A 104 -5.19 -15.22 3.00
CA GLY A 104 -5.66 -16.33 2.19
C GLY A 104 -4.71 -17.53 2.23
N PHE A 105 -3.40 -17.28 2.13
CA PHE A 105 -2.37 -18.32 2.24
C PHE A 105 -2.42 -19.03 3.61
N GLN A 106 -2.56 -18.26 4.69
CA GLN A 106 -2.68 -18.81 6.05
C GLN A 106 -3.95 -19.66 6.20
N ALA A 107 -5.09 -19.18 5.71
CA ALA A 107 -6.36 -19.91 5.75
C ALA A 107 -6.30 -21.25 5.00
N ILE A 108 -5.69 -21.27 3.81
CA ILE A 108 -5.52 -22.49 3.01
C ILE A 108 -4.65 -23.51 3.75
N ARG A 109 -3.64 -23.09 4.51
CA ARG A 109 -2.77 -23.98 5.27
C ARG A 109 -3.40 -24.56 6.53
N VAL A 110 -4.29 -23.79 7.16
CA VAL A 110 -4.92 -24.17 8.44
C VAL A 110 -6.19 -24.98 8.21
N CYS A 111 -6.98 -24.69 7.19
CA CYS A 111 -8.27 -25.30 6.93
C CYS A 111 -8.15 -26.47 5.93
N PRO A 112 -8.34 -27.74 6.34
CA PRO A 112 -8.19 -28.91 5.47
C PRO A 112 -9.32 -29.05 4.42
N HIS A 113 -10.36 -28.21 4.50
CA HIS A 113 -11.46 -28.18 3.52
C HIS A 113 -11.09 -27.60 2.16
N PHE A 114 -9.94 -26.91 2.07
CA PHE A 114 -9.46 -26.42 0.78
C PHE A 114 -8.91 -27.58 -0.06
N SER A 115 -9.16 -27.51 -1.36
CA SER A 115 -8.70 -28.51 -2.33
C SER A 115 -7.20 -28.77 -2.16
N ARG A 116 -6.79 -30.04 -2.01
CA ARG A 116 -5.38 -30.48 -1.99
C ARG A 116 -4.57 -29.89 -3.15
N TRP A 117 -5.22 -29.72 -4.30
CA TRP A 117 -4.61 -29.13 -5.47
C TRP A 117 -4.22 -27.65 -5.23
N LEU A 118 -5.10 -26.86 -4.60
CA LEU A 118 -4.83 -25.47 -4.27
C LEU A 118 -3.73 -25.35 -3.22
N GLU A 119 -3.75 -26.19 -2.20
CA GLU A 119 -2.69 -26.25 -1.17
C GLU A 119 -1.32 -26.56 -1.80
N LEU A 120 -1.22 -27.58 -2.65
CA LEU A 120 0.02 -27.94 -3.34
C LEU A 120 0.53 -26.82 -4.24
N ARG A 121 -0.36 -26.12 -4.94
CA ARG A 121 -0.01 -25.05 -5.85
C ARG A 121 0.46 -23.80 -5.10
N MET A 122 -0.20 -23.43 -4.03
CA MET A 122 0.19 -22.31 -3.16
C MET A 122 1.45 -22.59 -2.33
N ARG A 123 1.85 -23.84 -2.19
CA ARG A 123 3.13 -24.24 -1.55
C ARG A 123 4.34 -23.92 -2.43
N SER A 124 4.14 -23.69 -3.73
CA SER A 124 5.20 -23.32 -4.67
C SER A 124 5.57 -21.85 -4.53
N SER A 125 6.83 -21.56 -4.24
CA SER A 125 7.36 -20.18 -4.22
C SER A 125 7.19 -19.47 -5.55
N THR A 126 7.23 -20.20 -6.67
CA THR A 126 7.03 -19.66 -8.02
C THR A 126 5.60 -19.14 -8.22
N CYS A 127 4.60 -19.90 -7.74
CA CYS A 127 3.21 -19.47 -7.82
C CYS A 127 2.97 -18.20 -6.99
N ILE A 128 3.52 -18.13 -5.79
CA ILE A 128 3.43 -16.94 -4.94
C ILE A 128 4.14 -15.75 -5.56
N ALA A 129 5.34 -15.95 -6.13
CA ALA A 129 6.05 -14.89 -6.84
C ALA A 129 5.21 -14.33 -8.01
N PHE A 130 4.56 -15.21 -8.78
CA PHE A 130 3.65 -14.81 -9.85
C PHE A 130 2.46 -14.00 -9.32
N CYS A 131 1.82 -14.43 -8.22
CA CYS A 131 0.73 -13.69 -7.57
C CYS A 131 1.19 -12.31 -7.10
N CYS A 132 2.39 -12.21 -6.50
CA CYS A 132 2.95 -10.92 -6.08
C CYS A 132 3.19 -10.00 -7.29
N CYS A 133 3.83 -10.50 -8.36
CA CYS A 133 4.03 -9.73 -9.59
C CYS A 133 2.70 -9.28 -10.20
N PHE A 134 1.70 -10.15 -10.24
CA PHE A 134 0.36 -9.82 -10.73
C PHE A 134 -0.28 -8.68 -9.91
N CYS A 135 -0.19 -8.73 -8.59
CA CYS A 135 -0.67 -7.65 -7.71
C CYS A 135 0.03 -6.31 -8.00
N TRP A 136 1.36 -6.33 -8.24
CA TRP A 136 2.09 -5.12 -8.61
C TRP A 136 1.61 -4.55 -9.92
N VAL A 137 1.57 -5.36 -10.98
CA VAL A 137 1.12 -4.93 -12.32
C VAL A 137 -0.30 -4.38 -12.27
N LEU A 138 -1.21 -5.08 -11.60
CA LEU A 138 -2.60 -4.66 -11.47
C LEU A 138 -2.71 -3.30 -10.77
N ASN A 139 -2.01 -3.09 -9.65
CA ASN A 139 -2.05 -1.82 -8.93
C ASN A 139 -1.39 -0.68 -9.71
N LEU A 140 -0.31 -0.94 -10.45
CA LEU A 140 0.30 0.05 -11.34
C LEU A 140 -0.69 0.49 -12.44
N LEU A 141 -1.38 -0.46 -13.07
CA LEU A 141 -2.33 -0.18 -14.15
C LEU A 141 -3.59 0.56 -13.66
N ILE A 142 -4.18 0.13 -12.55
CA ILE A 142 -5.38 0.77 -11.99
C ILE A 142 -5.10 2.23 -11.63
N ASN A 143 -3.89 2.54 -11.16
CA ASN A 143 -3.54 3.88 -10.71
C ASN A 143 -2.91 4.77 -11.79
N ILE A 144 -2.73 4.29 -13.03
CA ILE A 144 -2.02 5.00 -14.10
C ILE A 144 -2.60 6.38 -14.45
N SER A 145 -3.87 6.59 -14.17
CA SER A 145 -4.56 7.86 -14.45
C SER A 145 -4.32 8.94 -13.40
N ILE A 146 -3.84 8.61 -12.20
CA ILE A 146 -3.69 9.58 -11.10
C ILE A 146 -2.78 10.76 -11.47
N PRO A 147 -1.61 10.57 -12.12
CA PRO A 147 -0.74 11.68 -12.50
C PRO A 147 -1.41 12.75 -13.36
N PHE A 148 -2.46 12.40 -14.10
CA PHE A 148 -3.15 13.36 -14.98
C PHE A 148 -4.04 14.35 -14.21
N TYR A 149 -4.40 14.04 -12.96
CA TYR A 149 -5.29 14.88 -12.13
C TYR A 149 -4.55 15.61 -11.00
N MET A 150 -3.22 15.47 -10.92
CA MET A 150 -2.41 16.14 -9.92
C MET A 150 -1.60 17.27 -10.54
N THR A 151 -1.50 18.39 -9.79
CA THR A 151 -0.72 19.56 -10.19
C THR A 151 0.00 20.20 -9.00
N SER A 152 1.01 21.01 -9.29
CA SER A 152 1.79 21.75 -8.32
C SER A 152 1.12 23.10 -7.98
N PRO A 153 1.39 23.65 -6.78
CA PRO A 153 0.98 25.00 -6.39
C PRO A 153 1.43 26.10 -7.37
N THR A 154 2.50 25.89 -8.12
CA THR A 154 3.09 26.87 -9.03
C THR A 154 2.31 27.09 -10.34
N HIS A 155 1.36 26.21 -10.67
CA HIS A 155 0.62 26.21 -11.93
C HIS A 155 -0.88 26.52 -11.79
N ILE A 156 -1.29 27.21 -10.71
CA ILE A 156 -2.73 27.34 -10.37
C ILE A 156 -3.42 28.54 -11.05
N GLU A 157 -2.72 29.42 -11.73
CA GLU A 157 -3.25 30.73 -12.12
C GLU A 157 -4.59 30.76 -12.87
N ASN A 158 -5.12 29.62 -13.38
CA ASN A 158 -6.43 29.57 -14.04
C ASN A 158 -7.14 28.19 -13.99
N LEU A 159 -6.76 27.28 -13.08
CA LEU A 159 -7.36 25.96 -13.01
C LEU A 159 -8.34 25.83 -11.83
N SER A 160 -9.49 25.19 -12.08
CA SER A 160 -10.44 24.84 -11.03
C SER A 160 -9.83 23.77 -10.10
N VAL A 161 -9.33 24.21 -8.94
CA VAL A 161 -8.74 23.34 -7.90
C VAL A 161 -9.86 22.78 -7.03
N ARG A 162 -9.85 21.44 -6.81
CA ARG A 162 -10.85 20.78 -5.98
C ARG A 162 -10.39 20.57 -4.54
N ILE A 163 -9.16 20.06 -4.35
CA ILE A 163 -8.63 19.70 -3.03
C ILE A 163 -7.19 20.17 -2.90
N ASN A 164 -6.90 20.84 -1.80
CA ASN A 164 -5.57 21.27 -1.42
C ASN A 164 -5.01 20.31 -0.36
N TYR A 165 -3.91 19.65 -0.68
CA TYR A 165 -3.19 18.75 0.26
C TYR A 165 -2.03 19.45 0.98
N GLY A 166 -1.89 20.76 0.81
CA GLY A 166 -0.81 21.56 1.42
C GLY A 166 0.47 21.61 0.58
N TYR A 167 0.79 20.56 -0.13
CA TYR A 167 1.98 20.45 -1.00
C TYR A 167 1.65 20.15 -2.46
N CYS A 168 0.45 19.69 -2.76
CA CYS A 168 -0.07 19.43 -4.11
C CYS A 168 -1.58 19.65 -4.18
N PHE A 169 -2.10 19.80 -5.39
CA PHE A 169 -3.51 20.05 -5.68
C PHE A 169 -4.09 19.02 -6.63
N THR A 170 -5.38 18.75 -6.46
CA THR A 170 -6.15 17.92 -7.39
C THR A 170 -6.96 18.81 -8.32
N LEU A 171 -6.83 18.58 -9.61
CA LEU A 171 -7.67 19.19 -10.63
C LEU A 171 -9.09 18.62 -10.59
N ASN A 172 -10.04 19.40 -11.09
CA ASN A 172 -11.44 18.96 -11.17
C ASN A 172 -11.63 18.09 -12.44
N PRO A 173 -11.77 16.77 -12.33
CA PRO A 173 -11.93 15.90 -13.50
C PRO A 173 -13.33 16.03 -14.09
N ASN A 174 -13.50 15.66 -15.36
CA ASN A 174 -14.80 15.56 -16.03
C ASN A 174 -15.77 14.67 -15.21
N ARG A 175 -17.08 14.94 -15.31
CA ARG A 175 -18.13 14.30 -14.51
C ARG A 175 -18.04 12.76 -14.49
N ASN A 176 -17.81 12.13 -15.63
CA ASN A 176 -17.73 10.68 -15.73
C ASN A 176 -16.51 10.11 -14.99
N ILE A 177 -15.36 10.73 -15.13
CA ILE A 177 -14.11 10.34 -14.50
C ILE A 177 -14.19 10.49 -12.99
N ARG A 178 -14.92 11.50 -12.52
CA ARG A 178 -15.13 11.81 -11.10
C ARG A 178 -15.80 10.67 -10.31
N PHE A 179 -16.60 9.83 -10.95
CA PHE A 179 -17.28 8.71 -10.31
C PHE A 179 -16.61 7.36 -10.59
N VAL A 180 -16.11 7.14 -11.82
CA VAL A 180 -15.54 5.87 -12.24
C VAL A 180 -14.30 5.49 -11.43
N TYR A 181 -13.35 6.40 -11.25
CA TYR A 181 -12.11 6.07 -10.53
C TYR A 181 -12.32 5.82 -9.03
N PRO A 182 -13.03 6.65 -8.26
CA PRO A 182 -13.32 6.35 -6.87
C PRO A 182 -14.07 5.02 -6.70
N SER A 183 -15.02 4.70 -7.57
CA SER A 183 -15.75 3.43 -7.50
C SER A 183 -14.85 2.24 -7.81
N LEU A 184 -13.94 2.34 -8.79
CA LEU A 184 -12.97 1.30 -9.09
C LEU A 184 -12.04 1.02 -7.91
N PHE A 185 -11.50 2.08 -7.28
CA PHE A 185 -10.65 1.95 -6.10
C PHE A 185 -11.42 1.35 -4.92
N PHE A 186 -12.63 1.83 -4.67
CA PHE A 186 -13.47 1.31 -3.61
C PHE A 186 -13.77 -0.18 -3.81
N THR A 187 -14.08 -0.58 -5.04
CA THR A 187 -14.35 -1.99 -5.37
C THR A 187 -13.12 -2.86 -5.14
N ALA A 188 -11.94 -2.43 -5.57
CA ALA A 188 -10.69 -3.17 -5.37
C ALA A 188 -10.35 -3.30 -3.88
N ASP A 189 -10.42 -2.20 -3.11
CA ASP A 189 -10.20 -2.21 -1.66
C ASP A 189 -11.22 -3.12 -0.95
N PHE A 190 -12.50 -3.06 -1.36
CA PHE A 190 -13.57 -3.88 -0.78
C PHE A 190 -13.37 -5.38 -1.02
N ILE A 191 -12.94 -5.78 -2.23
CA ILE A 191 -12.62 -7.18 -2.55
C ILE A 191 -11.47 -7.67 -1.65
N CYS A 192 -10.38 -6.91 -1.53
CA CYS A 192 -9.25 -7.28 -0.68
C CYS A 192 -9.66 -7.43 0.78
N LEU A 193 -10.43 -6.48 1.33
CA LEU A 193 -10.92 -6.53 2.71
C LEU A 193 -11.87 -7.71 2.94
N SER A 194 -12.78 -7.98 2.00
CA SER A 194 -13.70 -9.11 2.10
C SER A 194 -12.96 -10.44 2.14
N LEU A 195 -11.93 -10.60 1.30
CA LEU A 195 -11.08 -11.79 1.30
C LEU A 195 -10.31 -11.94 2.62
N MET A 196 -9.79 -10.85 3.19
CA MET A 196 -9.12 -10.87 4.49
C MET A 196 -10.06 -11.30 5.61
N VAL A 197 -11.26 -10.71 5.69
CA VAL A 197 -12.26 -11.04 6.70
C VAL A 197 -12.69 -12.49 6.58
N TRP A 198 -12.97 -12.94 5.36
CA TRP A 198 -13.34 -14.34 5.10
C TRP A 198 -12.24 -15.33 5.49
N ALA A 199 -10.99 -15.07 5.10
CA ALA A 199 -9.84 -15.90 5.41
C ALA A 199 -9.58 -15.96 6.92
N SER A 200 -9.57 -14.81 7.59
CA SER A 200 -9.37 -14.72 9.04
C SER A 200 -10.51 -15.38 9.80
N GLY A 201 -11.76 -15.16 9.40
CA GLY A 201 -12.93 -15.77 9.99
C GLY A 201 -12.92 -17.30 9.86
N SER A 202 -12.57 -17.82 8.68
CA SER A 202 -12.43 -19.26 8.44
C SER A 202 -11.37 -19.90 9.34
N THR A 203 -10.23 -19.22 9.51
CA THR A 203 -9.14 -19.68 10.39
C THR A 203 -9.60 -19.72 11.85
N VAL A 204 -10.26 -18.67 12.34
CA VAL A 204 -10.77 -18.61 13.73
C VAL A 204 -11.80 -19.69 13.98
N VAL A 205 -12.80 -19.86 13.08
CA VAL A 205 -13.82 -20.90 13.21
C VAL A 205 -13.21 -22.30 13.25
N PHE A 206 -12.19 -22.54 12.42
CA PHE A 206 -11.48 -23.82 12.42
C PHE A 206 -10.77 -24.07 13.76
N LEU A 207 -10.03 -23.06 14.27
CA LEU A 207 -9.29 -23.19 15.53
C LEU A 207 -10.21 -23.34 16.76
N LEU A 208 -11.42 -22.76 16.73
CA LEU A 208 -12.39 -22.91 17.80
C LEU A 208 -13.10 -24.27 17.80
N ARG A 209 -13.10 -24.97 16.67
CA ARG A 209 -13.73 -26.31 16.53
C ARG A 209 -12.78 -27.48 16.85
N HIS A 210 -11.50 -27.22 16.90
CA HIS A 210 -10.43 -28.17 17.19
C HIS A 210 -9.69 -27.82 18.48
#